data_9214e2d8c9c9cf8f275e0a2f708f92a6
#
_entry.id   9214e2d8c9c9cf8f275e0a2f708f92a6
#
_cell.length_a   1.000
_cell.length_b   1.000
_cell.length_c   1.000
_cell.angle_alpha   90.00
_cell.angle_beta   90.00
_cell.angle_gamma   90.00
#
_symmetry.space_group_name_H-M   'P 1'
#
loop_
_entity.id
_entity.type
_entity.pdbx_description
1 polymer ?
#
loop_
_entity_poly.entity_id
_entity_poly.type
_entity_poly.pdbx_seq_one_letter_code
_entity_poly.pdbx_strand_id
1 'polypeptide(L)'
;GVLENTKGLIHGITCGAGMPYRLSEIAQKYGVYYYPIVSSMRAFRALWKRSYEKAADLLGGVVYECPWKAGGHNGLSNAEDPKVFQDPYPRVAEIRTFMNSVGLNEVPIIMAGGVWNLEEYEGWLDNPEIGLVVFQFGTRPLLTKEYPISDAWKQRLLTLKKGDVYLNR
;
A
#
# COMPACT_ATOMS: atom_id res chain seq x y z
N GLY A 1 -3.64 22.61 11.20
CA GLY A 1 -2.92 21.70 10.31
C GLY A 1 -3.58 21.57 8.93
N VAL A 2 -3.06 20.72 8.01
CA VAL A 2 -3.57 20.62 6.63
C VAL A 2 -5.07 20.31 6.61
N LEU A 3 -5.52 19.31 7.35
CA LEU A 3 -6.94 18.91 7.39
C LEU A 3 -7.87 20.04 7.90
N GLU A 4 -7.40 20.86 8.83
CA GLU A 4 -8.16 22.01 9.32
C GLU A 4 -8.30 23.11 8.26
N ASN A 5 -7.19 23.35 7.52
CA ASN A 5 -7.12 24.44 6.56
C ASN A 5 -7.85 24.09 5.23
N THR A 6 -8.01 22.83 4.91
CA THR A 6 -8.65 22.37 3.67
C THR A 6 -10.18 22.28 3.75
N LYS A 7 -10.78 22.48 4.93
CA LYS A 7 -12.24 22.59 5.14
C LYS A 7 -13.06 21.51 4.43
N GLY A 8 -12.64 20.24 4.57
CA GLY A 8 -13.38 19.11 4.00
C GLY A 8 -13.08 18.77 2.52
N LEU A 9 -12.09 19.40 1.90
CA LEU A 9 -11.64 19.03 0.55
C LEU A 9 -10.84 17.72 0.52
N ILE A 10 -10.30 17.30 1.67
CA ILE A 10 -9.57 16.03 1.81
C ILE A 10 -10.53 14.98 2.32
N HIS A 11 -10.71 13.90 1.54
CA HIS A 11 -11.62 12.80 1.87
C HIS A 11 -10.91 11.58 2.46
N GLY A 12 -9.59 11.48 2.28
CA GLY A 12 -8.82 10.35 2.78
C GLY A 12 -7.38 10.70 3.05
N ILE A 13 -6.77 9.97 3.97
CA ILE A 13 -5.36 10.13 4.35
C ILE A 13 -4.67 8.77 4.31
N THR A 14 -3.46 8.73 3.76
CA THR A 14 -2.61 7.55 3.77
C THR A 14 -1.35 7.80 4.58
N CYS A 15 -0.87 6.80 5.28
CA CYS A 15 0.32 6.90 6.10
C CYS A 15 1.05 5.56 6.21
N GLY A 16 2.36 5.60 6.11
CA GLY A 16 3.25 4.45 6.24
C GLY A 16 4.57 4.82 6.89
N ALA A 17 5.63 4.04 6.60
CA ALA A 17 6.97 4.16 7.14
C ALA A 17 7.00 4.08 8.69
N GLY A 18 6.43 3.02 9.23
CA GLY A 18 6.36 2.74 10.67
C GLY A 18 5.00 2.19 11.09
N MET A 19 4.64 2.42 12.34
CA MET A 19 3.38 1.95 12.91
C MET A 19 2.49 3.15 13.25
N PRO A 20 1.66 3.66 12.30
CA PRO A 20 0.89 4.88 12.46
C PRO A 20 -0.37 4.66 13.32
N TYR A 21 -0.21 4.33 14.58
CA TYR A 21 -1.33 4.05 15.50
C TYR A 21 -2.35 5.19 15.62
N ARG A 22 -1.87 6.44 15.50
CA ARG A 22 -2.75 7.61 15.63
C ARG A 22 -3.50 7.97 14.34
N LEU A 23 -3.27 7.24 13.25
CA LEU A 23 -3.91 7.54 11.97
C LEU A 23 -5.44 7.46 12.06
N SER A 24 -5.95 6.42 12.69
CA SER A 24 -7.40 6.23 12.91
C SER A 24 -8.02 7.31 13.79
N GLU A 25 -7.31 7.75 14.84
CA GLU A 25 -7.78 8.84 15.71
C GLU A 25 -7.89 10.17 14.95
N ILE A 26 -6.89 10.45 14.09
CA ILE A 26 -6.91 11.63 13.21
C ILE A 26 -8.06 11.54 12.23
N ALA A 27 -8.27 10.37 11.62
CA ALA A 27 -9.36 10.13 10.68
C ALA A 27 -10.73 10.37 11.35
N GLN A 28 -10.95 9.85 12.55
CA GLN A 28 -12.18 10.09 13.33
C GLN A 28 -12.38 11.57 13.66
N LYS A 29 -11.31 12.25 14.10
CA LYS A 29 -11.38 13.68 14.44
C LYS A 29 -11.87 14.55 13.28
N TYR A 30 -11.48 14.21 12.05
CA TYR A 30 -11.79 15.02 10.87
C TYR A 30 -12.84 14.41 9.94
N GLY A 31 -13.38 13.24 10.26
CA GLY A 31 -14.40 12.56 9.45
C GLY A 31 -13.90 12.17 8.06
N VAL A 32 -12.65 11.69 7.95
CA VAL A 32 -12.02 11.31 6.68
C VAL A 32 -11.67 9.83 6.69
N TYR A 33 -11.62 9.20 5.52
CA TYR A 33 -11.12 7.83 5.40
C TYR A 33 -9.62 7.75 5.65
N TYR A 34 -9.15 6.60 6.16
CA TYR A 34 -7.72 6.37 6.33
C TYR A 34 -7.27 5.07 5.65
N TYR A 35 -6.02 5.09 5.18
CA TYR A 35 -5.40 4.03 4.39
C TYR A 35 -3.99 3.75 4.96
N PRO A 36 -3.85 2.81 5.93
CA PRO A 36 -2.55 2.45 6.45
C PRO A 36 -1.73 1.71 5.41
N ILE A 37 -0.43 2.03 5.31
CA ILE A 37 0.52 1.29 4.49
C ILE A 37 1.22 0.26 5.38
N VAL A 38 1.15 -1.00 4.99
CA VAL A 38 1.75 -2.14 5.71
C VAL A 38 2.47 -3.07 4.74
N SER A 39 3.45 -3.82 5.23
CA SER A 39 4.19 -4.82 4.46
C SER A 39 3.87 -6.27 4.87
N SER A 40 3.01 -6.46 5.89
CA SER A 40 2.67 -7.79 6.40
C SER A 40 1.36 -7.80 7.19
N MET A 41 0.74 -8.97 7.26
CA MET A 41 -0.42 -9.23 8.13
C MET A 41 -0.10 -8.92 9.60
N ARG A 42 1.11 -9.25 10.08
CA ARG A 42 1.54 -8.97 11.45
C ARG A 42 1.48 -7.47 11.78
N ALA A 43 1.94 -6.62 10.86
CA ALA A 43 1.90 -5.16 11.02
C ALA A 43 0.46 -4.67 11.06
N PHE A 44 -0.39 -5.10 10.12
CA PHE A 44 -1.79 -4.70 10.10
C PHE A 44 -2.53 -5.15 11.36
N ARG A 45 -2.35 -6.41 11.79
CA ARG A 45 -2.95 -6.94 13.03
C ARG A 45 -2.57 -6.15 14.28
N ALA A 46 -1.31 -5.69 14.36
CA ALA A 46 -0.86 -4.86 15.48
C ALA A 46 -1.53 -3.49 15.50
N LEU A 47 -1.67 -2.84 14.33
CA LEU A 47 -2.41 -1.58 14.18
C LEU A 47 -3.89 -1.74 14.52
N TRP A 48 -4.52 -2.81 14.00
CA TRP A 48 -5.92 -3.14 14.26
C TRP A 48 -6.21 -3.26 15.76
N LYS A 49 -5.52 -4.16 16.43
CA LYS A 49 -5.74 -4.43 17.86
C LYS A 49 -5.47 -3.24 18.76
N ARG A 50 -4.53 -2.39 18.39
CA ARG A 50 -4.16 -1.25 19.21
C ARG A 50 -5.08 -0.04 19.04
N SER A 51 -5.59 0.19 17.84
CA SER A 51 -6.23 1.48 17.51
C SER A 51 -7.37 1.36 16.50
N TYR A 52 -7.17 0.65 15.38
CA TYR A 52 -8.02 0.77 14.22
C TYR A 52 -9.40 0.12 14.36
N GLU A 53 -9.53 -0.90 15.20
CA GLU A 53 -10.82 -1.56 15.51
C GLU A 53 -11.88 -0.55 15.93
N LYS A 54 -11.50 0.50 16.66
CA LYS A 54 -12.42 1.55 17.15
C LYS A 54 -12.89 2.52 16.07
N ALA A 55 -12.28 2.49 14.90
CA ALA A 55 -12.56 3.36 13.77
C ALA A 55 -12.69 2.56 12.47
N ALA A 56 -13.21 1.34 12.56
CA ALA A 56 -13.33 0.41 11.45
C ALA A 56 -14.17 0.97 10.28
N ASP A 57 -15.18 1.75 10.60
CA ASP A 57 -16.10 2.43 9.67
C ASP A 57 -15.40 3.46 8.76
N LEU A 58 -14.25 3.98 9.18
CA LEU A 58 -13.45 4.93 8.41
C LEU A 58 -12.25 4.29 7.71
N LEU A 59 -12.04 2.98 7.85
CA LEU A 59 -10.99 2.28 7.13
C LEU A 59 -11.36 2.15 5.64
N GLY A 60 -10.77 3.01 4.80
CA GLY A 60 -11.06 3.04 3.36
C GLY A 60 -10.35 1.96 2.55
N GLY A 61 -9.29 1.37 3.10
CA GLY A 61 -8.50 0.30 2.49
C GLY A 61 -7.21 0.05 3.24
N VAL A 62 -6.60 -1.11 2.99
CA VAL A 62 -5.28 -1.48 3.53
C VAL A 62 -4.28 -1.48 2.38
N VAL A 63 -3.31 -0.59 2.40
CA VAL A 63 -2.25 -0.56 1.37
C VAL A 63 -1.19 -1.60 1.76
N TYR A 64 -1.12 -2.68 0.99
CA TYR A 64 0.02 -3.59 1.05
C TYR A 64 1.12 -3.07 0.13
N GLU A 65 2.23 -2.65 0.70
CA GLU A 65 3.41 -2.21 -0.03
C GLU A 65 4.45 -3.32 -0.07
N CYS A 66 4.73 -3.84 -1.28
CA CYS A 66 5.74 -4.88 -1.45
C CYS A 66 7.14 -4.34 -1.10
N PRO A 67 7.77 -4.79 0.00
CA PRO A 67 8.98 -4.17 0.50
C PRO A 67 10.20 -4.33 -0.42
N TRP A 68 10.20 -5.33 -1.32
CA TRP A 68 11.29 -5.53 -2.31
C TRP A 68 11.14 -4.69 -3.57
N LYS A 69 9.93 -4.17 -3.84
CA LYS A 69 9.63 -3.42 -5.07
C LYS A 69 9.25 -1.96 -4.81
N ALA A 70 9.00 -1.60 -3.56
CA ALA A 70 8.64 -0.24 -3.19
C ALA A 70 9.88 0.66 -3.14
N GLY A 71 9.70 1.91 -3.57
CA GLY A 71 10.72 2.96 -3.40
C GLY A 71 10.72 3.56 -2.01
N GLY A 72 11.83 4.16 -1.59
CA GLY A 72 11.94 4.85 -0.31
C GLY A 72 11.99 3.93 0.90
N HIS A 73 11.37 4.34 1.99
CA HIS A 73 11.27 3.51 3.20
C HIS A 73 10.30 2.37 2.96
N ASN A 74 10.80 1.15 3.01
CA ASN A 74 9.99 -0.05 2.90
C ASN A 74 9.80 -0.72 4.27
N GLY A 75 8.83 -1.62 4.36
CA GLY A 75 8.50 -2.33 5.59
C GLY A 75 9.24 -3.65 5.76
N LEU A 76 10.41 -3.83 5.15
CA LEU A 76 11.21 -5.05 5.31
C LEU A 76 11.68 -5.18 6.75
N SER A 77 11.41 -6.32 7.37
CA SER A 77 11.84 -6.59 8.74
C SER A 77 13.34 -6.96 8.77
N ASN A 78 13.96 -6.84 9.95
CA ASN A 78 15.37 -7.21 10.12
C ASN A 78 15.65 -8.71 9.89
N ALA A 79 14.62 -9.56 9.94
CA ALA A 79 14.72 -10.99 9.69
C ALA A 79 14.64 -11.35 8.21
N GLU A 80 14.27 -10.40 7.34
CA GLU A 80 14.10 -10.61 5.90
C GLU A 80 15.33 -10.17 5.14
N ASP A 81 15.80 -11.00 4.21
CA ASP A 81 16.91 -10.66 3.34
C ASP A 81 16.43 -9.76 2.18
N PRO A 82 16.98 -8.54 2.03
CA PRO A 82 16.62 -7.65 0.93
C PRO A 82 16.95 -8.21 -0.45
N LYS A 83 17.86 -9.18 -0.55
CA LYS A 83 18.28 -9.82 -1.80
C LYS A 83 17.38 -11.00 -2.21
N VAL A 84 16.58 -11.51 -1.28
CA VAL A 84 15.68 -12.66 -1.51
C VAL A 84 14.25 -12.16 -1.68
N PHE A 85 13.88 -11.89 -2.93
CA PHE A 85 12.52 -11.49 -3.28
C PHE A 85 11.50 -12.54 -2.84
N GLN A 86 10.42 -12.10 -2.21
CA GLN A 86 9.27 -12.93 -1.87
C GLN A 86 8.05 -12.48 -2.65
N ASP A 87 7.27 -13.47 -3.13
CA ASP A 87 6.02 -13.22 -3.82
C ASP A 87 5.04 -12.44 -2.92
N PRO A 88 4.46 -11.35 -3.39
CA PRO A 88 3.45 -10.60 -2.64
C PRO A 88 2.13 -11.36 -2.45
N TYR A 89 1.79 -12.32 -3.32
CA TYR A 89 0.49 -13.02 -3.28
C TYR A 89 0.19 -13.68 -1.93
N PRO A 90 1.05 -14.55 -1.36
CA PRO A 90 0.77 -15.17 -0.06
C PRO A 90 0.61 -14.14 1.07
N ARG A 91 1.35 -13.05 1.02
CA ARG A 91 1.28 -11.98 2.02
C ARG A 91 -0.05 -11.22 1.98
N VAL A 92 -0.54 -10.97 0.78
CA VAL A 92 -1.86 -10.32 0.58
C VAL A 92 -2.98 -11.26 1.00
N ALA A 93 -2.90 -12.56 0.66
CA ALA A 93 -3.84 -13.58 1.10
C ALA A 93 -3.91 -13.70 2.64
N GLU A 94 -2.76 -13.64 3.32
CA GLU A 94 -2.74 -13.60 4.80
C GLU A 94 -3.42 -12.36 5.37
N ILE A 95 -3.20 -11.18 4.76
CA ILE A 95 -3.87 -9.93 5.17
C ILE A 95 -5.37 -10.08 4.97
N ARG A 96 -5.82 -10.59 3.82
CA ARG A 96 -7.25 -10.83 3.53
C ARG A 96 -7.88 -11.79 4.54
N THR A 97 -7.21 -12.89 4.82
CA THR A 97 -7.68 -13.86 5.83
C THR A 97 -7.90 -13.20 7.18
N PHE A 98 -6.95 -12.37 7.63
CA PHE A 98 -7.12 -11.62 8.87
C PHE A 98 -8.25 -10.60 8.77
N MET A 99 -8.35 -9.84 7.69
CA MET A 99 -9.43 -8.86 7.47
C MET A 99 -10.80 -9.52 7.54
N ASN A 100 -10.98 -10.66 6.90
CA ASN A 100 -12.22 -11.42 6.94
C ASN A 100 -12.57 -11.88 8.37
N SER A 101 -11.57 -12.29 9.15
CA SER A 101 -11.76 -12.74 10.53
C SER A 101 -12.23 -11.63 11.50
N VAL A 102 -12.10 -10.38 11.10
CA VAL A 102 -12.52 -9.19 11.88
C VAL A 102 -13.62 -8.38 11.19
N GLY A 103 -14.30 -8.97 10.21
CA GLY A 103 -15.47 -8.37 9.55
C GLY A 103 -15.18 -7.32 8.49
N LEU A 104 -13.95 -7.27 7.96
CA LEU A 104 -13.52 -6.30 6.92
C LEU A 104 -13.58 -6.89 5.51
N ASN A 105 -14.56 -7.71 5.20
CA ASN A 105 -14.67 -8.44 3.92
C ASN A 105 -14.76 -7.49 2.71
N GLU A 106 -15.48 -6.37 2.88
CA GLU A 106 -15.73 -5.38 1.83
C GLU A 106 -14.66 -4.27 1.75
N VAL A 107 -13.70 -4.27 2.67
CA VAL A 107 -12.63 -3.28 2.66
C VAL A 107 -11.53 -3.72 1.67
N PRO A 108 -11.15 -2.89 0.67
CA PRO A 108 -10.18 -3.28 -0.33
C PRO A 108 -8.76 -3.41 0.24
N ILE A 109 -7.99 -4.33 -0.33
CA ILE A 109 -6.53 -4.30 -0.24
C ILE A 109 -6.01 -3.56 -1.47
N ILE A 110 -5.11 -2.61 -1.25
CA ILE A 110 -4.48 -1.80 -2.29
C ILE A 110 -3.07 -2.35 -2.49
N MET A 111 -2.86 -3.11 -3.57
CA MET A 111 -1.54 -3.63 -3.91
C MET A 111 -0.65 -2.49 -4.42
N ALA A 112 0.46 -2.25 -3.72
CA ALA A 112 1.45 -1.22 -4.05
C ALA A 112 2.87 -1.80 -4.09
N GLY A 113 3.78 -1.08 -4.75
CA GLY A 113 5.17 -1.51 -4.91
C GLY A 113 5.37 -2.49 -6.08
N GLY A 114 5.90 -1.96 -7.18
CA GLY A 114 6.23 -2.73 -8.37
C GLY A 114 5.05 -3.07 -9.28
N VAL A 115 3.90 -2.47 -9.09
CA VAL A 115 2.77 -2.61 -10.02
C VAL A 115 3.09 -1.81 -11.30
N TRP A 116 3.32 -2.53 -12.39
CA TRP A 116 3.65 -1.93 -13.67
C TRP A 116 2.52 -2.07 -14.70
N ASN A 117 1.97 -3.26 -14.86
CA ASN A 117 0.77 -3.52 -15.63
C ASN A 117 -0.19 -4.44 -14.86
N LEU A 118 -1.44 -4.54 -15.28
CA LEU A 118 -2.44 -5.37 -14.60
C LEU A 118 -2.44 -6.81 -15.07
N GLU A 119 -1.82 -7.13 -16.20
CA GLU A 119 -1.72 -8.50 -16.72
C GLU A 119 -1.01 -9.43 -15.73
N GLU A 120 0.00 -8.90 -15.01
CA GLU A 120 0.71 -9.65 -13.98
C GLU A 120 -0.19 -10.03 -12.78
N TYR A 121 -1.36 -9.40 -12.65
CA TYR A 121 -2.30 -9.57 -11.54
C TYR A 121 -3.65 -10.13 -11.98
N GLU A 122 -3.76 -10.65 -13.22
CA GLU A 122 -5.02 -11.20 -13.73
C GLU A 122 -5.61 -12.27 -12.81
N GLY A 123 -4.77 -13.15 -12.29
CA GLY A 123 -5.17 -14.19 -11.32
C GLY A 123 -5.54 -13.68 -9.92
N TRP A 124 -5.43 -12.37 -9.66
CA TRP A 124 -5.86 -11.77 -8.40
C TRP A 124 -7.28 -11.21 -8.46
N LEU A 125 -7.74 -10.89 -9.68
CA LEU A 125 -9.09 -10.36 -9.91
C LEU A 125 -10.11 -11.49 -9.73
N ASP A 126 -11.23 -11.16 -9.10
CA ASP A 126 -12.32 -12.12 -8.81
C ASP A 126 -11.87 -13.39 -8.04
N ASN A 127 -10.72 -13.29 -7.37
CA ASN A 127 -10.15 -14.40 -6.61
C ASN A 127 -10.61 -14.31 -5.14
N PRO A 128 -11.37 -15.31 -4.64
CA PRO A 128 -11.92 -15.26 -3.27
C PRO A 128 -10.85 -15.28 -2.17
N GLU A 129 -9.65 -15.80 -2.45
CA GLU A 129 -8.53 -15.80 -1.50
C GLU A 129 -7.95 -14.38 -1.31
N ILE A 130 -7.95 -13.57 -2.36
CA ILE A 130 -7.50 -12.17 -2.35
C ILE A 130 -8.65 -11.23 -1.99
N GLY A 131 -9.86 -11.53 -2.42
CA GLY A 131 -11.03 -10.68 -2.23
C GLY A 131 -10.94 -9.38 -3.03
N LEU A 132 -11.58 -8.32 -2.52
CA LEU A 132 -11.56 -7.02 -3.19
C LEU A 132 -10.15 -6.43 -3.18
N VAL A 133 -9.56 -6.30 -4.37
CA VAL A 133 -8.21 -5.75 -4.58
C VAL A 133 -8.24 -4.59 -5.58
N VAL A 134 -7.44 -3.57 -5.32
CA VAL A 134 -7.16 -2.45 -6.23
C VAL A 134 -5.64 -2.24 -6.32
N PHE A 135 -5.19 -1.48 -7.31
CA PHE A 135 -3.76 -1.37 -7.62
C PHE A 135 -3.29 0.08 -7.59
N GLN A 136 -2.12 0.30 -6.98
CA GLN A 136 -1.47 1.61 -6.93
C GLN A 136 -0.23 1.62 -7.83
N PHE A 137 -0.22 2.53 -8.80
CA PHE A 137 0.93 2.77 -9.67
C PHE A 137 1.77 3.92 -9.11
N GLY A 138 3.04 3.66 -8.79
CA GLY A 138 3.99 4.68 -8.36
C GLY A 138 4.83 5.22 -9.52
N THR A 139 5.60 4.35 -10.17
CA THR A 139 6.59 4.75 -11.20
C THR A 139 5.96 4.93 -12.58
N ARG A 140 4.98 4.12 -12.96
CA ARG A 140 4.39 4.18 -14.30
C ARG A 140 3.79 5.55 -14.67
N PRO A 141 3.09 6.27 -13.77
CA PRO A 141 2.58 7.60 -14.07
C PRO A 141 3.67 8.64 -14.42
N LEU A 142 4.92 8.41 -14.02
CA LEU A 142 6.03 9.29 -14.38
C LEU A 142 6.28 9.35 -15.89
N LEU A 143 5.81 8.35 -16.64
CA LEU A 143 5.95 8.28 -18.10
C LEU A 143 4.90 9.09 -18.85
N THR A 144 3.88 9.63 -18.18
CA THR A 144 2.86 10.44 -18.83
C THR A 144 3.45 11.77 -19.34
N LYS A 145 2.78 12.37 -20.32
CA LYS A 145 3.21 13.66 -20.88
C LYS A 145 3.16 14.78 -19.86
N GLU A 146 2.15 14.72 -18.99
CA GLU A 146 1.83 15.72 -17.97
C GLU A 146 2.82 15.72 -16.80
N TYR A 147 3.55 14.60 -16.59
CA TYR A 147 4.47 14.53 -15.46
C TYR A 147 5.76 15.31 -15.73
N PRO A 148 6.17 16.24 -14.85
CA PRO A 148 7.22 17.23 -15.12
C PRO A 148 8.65 16.71 -14.90
N ILE A 149 8.94 15.47 -15.30
CA ILE A 149 10.32 14.97 -15.38
C ILE A 149 10.83 15.08 -16.83
N SER A 150 12.15 15.17 -17.00
CA SER A 150 12.75 15.28 -18.33
C SER A 150 12.50 14.03 -19.18
N ASP A 151 12.45 14.22 -20.49
CA ASP A 151 12.30 13.09 -21.43
C ASP A 151 13.46 12.10 -21.33
N ALA A 152 14.67 12.57 -21.01
CA ALA A 152 15.82 11.70 -20.76
C ALA A 152 15.56 10.72 -19.61
N TRP A 153 14.93 11.17 -18.53
CA TRP A 153 14.51 10.29 -17.42
C TRP A 153 13.41 9.32 -17.85
N LYS A 154 12.40 9.78 -18.61
CA LYS A 154 11.34 8.89 -19.13
C LYS A 154 11.94 7.79 -19.99
N GLN A 155 12.85 8.14 -20.92
CA GLN A 155 13.55 7.15 -21.75
C GLN A 155 14.39 6.18 -20.90
N ARG A 156 15.09 6.68 -19.89
CA ARG A 156 15.84 5.81 -18.97
C ARG A 156 14.96 4.80 -18.27
N LEU A 157 13.79 5.21 -17.74
CA LEU A 157 12.83 4.32 -17.10
C LEU A 157 12.34 3.20 -18.03
N LEU A 158 12.11 3.50 -19.31
CA LEU A 158 11.68 2.51 -20.31
C LEU A 158 12.78 1.50 -20.68
N THR A 159 14.03 1.82 -20.44
CA THR A 159 15.18 0.96 -20.79
C THR A 159 15.68 0.12 -19.61
N LEU A 160 15.13 0.31 -18.40
CA LEU A 160 15.51 -0.45 -17.21
C LEU A 160 15.16 -1.94 -17.37
N LYS A 161 16.08 -2.77 -16.91
CA LYS A 161 15.94 -4.24 -16.88
C LYS A 161 15.97 -4.73 -15.43
N LYS A 162 15.58 -5.98 -15.24
CA LYS A 162 15.70 -6.66 -13.94
C LYS A 162 17.17 -6.62 -13.49
N GLY A 163 17.42 -6.06 -12.31
CA GLY A 163 18.76 -5.90 -11.73
C GLY A 163 19.36 -4.50 -11.86
N ASP A 164 18.75 -3.59 -12.66
CA ASP A 164 19.20 -2.18 -12.76
C ASP A 164 18.77 -1.36 -11.52
N VAL A 165 17.74 -1.82 -10.82
CA VAL A 165 17.24 -1.23 -9.57
C VAL A 165 17.25 -2.32 -8.50
N TYR A 166 17.80 -2.01 -7.35
CA TYR A 166 17.89 -2.94 -6.23
C TYR A 166 17.58 -2.25 -4.91
N LEU A 167 17.10 -3.06 -3.96
CA LEU A 167 16.88 -2.63 -2.60
C LEU A 167 18.23 -2.48 -1.90
N ASN A 168 18.50 -1.29 -1.35
CA ASN A 168 19.69 -1.00 -0.55
C ASN A 168 19.28 -0.79 0.92
N ARG A 169 20.05 -1.35 1.85
CA ARG A 169 19.92 -1.13 3.31
C ARG A 169 20.97 -0.15 3.79
#